data_6974e4f745b0a110795b67bd12be4134
#
_entry.id   6974e4f745b0a110795b67bd12be4134
#
_cell.length_a   1.000
_cell.length_b   1.000
_cell.length_c   1.000
_cell.angle_alpha   90.00
_cell.angle_beta   90.00
_cell.angle_gamma   90.00
#
_symmetry.space_group_name_H-M   'P 1'
#
loop_
_entity.id
_entity.type
_entity.pdbx_description
1 polymer ?
#
loop_
_entity_poly.entity_id
_entity_poly.type
_entity_poly.pdbx_seq_one_letter_code
_entity_poly.pdbx_strand_id
1 'polypeptide(L)'
;MNVMTDVLVADDPLYEELYDVRREAEEIGNAVDVGAVMPQVHRLRAQAPVHKGRLRELLGLPHHDRHVRARGRQHWTVLTYEACEAAFRNPQAFSNSVQGNDNPANEKTMGILEMDPPLHRAYRRTIQPKFLMPEALGWWRTHTIDGIVARLIARMAGGDRAELNLDFCARIPVYTITTAIGLDGDEALRFRHAYLNSTSTSRKVTMEDRMRNAKVVEDTLLALIAARRAEPRDDLISFLLKTKLMLPGETPRPLTDREIMTHAKLVMVAGGGTSWRQMGIALFALLAHRDQFEAVKADRALMGDAIEESLRWNPTAPYFYRMVMADTEFYGHLIPAGSVLELGLGPANRDPARWDRPDEFDIHRDKLTNMAFGLGTHRCLGMNVARVEIETGINALLDAFPDLRLDPDAPAPFMTGGLEQQGVSGLPVLLR
;
A
#
# COMPACT_ATOMS: atom_id res chain seq x y z
N MET A 1 17.23 3.93 29.54
CA MET A 1 18.05 4.04 28.31
C MET A 1 17.60 2.87 27.44
N ASN A 2 16.84 3.15 26.41
CA ASN A 2 15.96 2.19 25.73
C ASN A 2 16.77 1.22 24.83
N VAL A 3 16.65 -0.08 25.10
CA VAL A 3 17.17 -1.20 24.30
C VAL A 3 16.62 -1.21 22.84
N MET A 4 15.61 -0.38 22.53
CA MET A 4 15.05 -0.21 21.19
C MET A 4 16.02 0.41 20.15
N THR A 5 17.16 0.97 20.56
CA THR A 5 18.06 1.75 19.70
C THR A 5 18.85 0.89 18.72
N ASP A 6 19.23 -0.34 19.11
CA ASP A 6 20.14 -1.17 18.30
C ASP A 6 19.41 -2.03 17.24
N VAL A 7 18.16 -2.37 17.47
CA VAL A 7 17.39 -3.28 16.58
C VAL A 7 16.90 -2.61 15.28
N LEU A 8 16.80 -1.27 15.26
CA LEU A 8 16.46 -0.51 14.06
C LEU A 8 17.64 -0.33 13.09
N VAL A 9 18.85 -0.75 13.48
CA VAL A 9 20.11 -0.36 12.85
C VAL A 9 20.89 -1.56 12.27
N ALA A 10 20.43 -2.78 12.47
CA ALA A 10 21.10 -3.94 11.89
C ALA A 10 21.08 -3.85 10.36
N ASP A 11 22.26 -3.84 9.75
CA ASP A 11 22.42 -4.06 8.33
C ASP A 11 21.98 -5.49 8.03
N ASP A 12 20.77 -5.61 7.54
CA ASP A 12 20.17 -6.87 7.19
C ASP A 12 20.21 -7.03 5.67
N PRO A 13 21.10 -7.90 5.12
CA PRO A 13 21.19 -8.12 3.68
C PRO A 13 19.87 -8.56 3.05
N LEU A 14 19.01 -9.24 3.83
CA LEU A 14 17.67 -9.62 3.40
C LEU A 14 16.78 -8.39 3.18
N TYR A 15 17.01 -7.30 3.91
CA TYR A 15 16.24 -6.08 3.80
C TYR A 15 16.42 -5.44 2.42
N GLU A 16 17.64 -5.34 1.92
CA GLU A 16 17.93 -4.82 0.57
C GLU A 16 17.26 -5.65 -0.52
N GLU A 17 17.28 -7.00 -0.37
CA GLU A 17 16.63 -7.90 -1.31
C GLU A 17 15.09 -7.75 -1.36
N LEU A 18 14.46 -7.46 -0.23
CA LEU A 18 12.99 -7.41 -0.10
C LEU A 18 12.38 -6.08 -0.54
N TYR A 19 13.17 -5.01 -0.57
CA TYR A 19 12.71 -3.67 -0.91
C TYR A 19 13.22 -3.15 -2.26
N ASP A 20 13.80 -4.02 -3.08
CA ASP A 20 14.12 -3.72 -4.48
C ASP A 20 12.88 -3.92 -5.36
N VAL A 21 12.22 -2.80 -5.73
CA VAL A 21 10.99 -2.78 -6.54
C VAL A 21 11.18 -3.46 -7.90
N ARG A 22 12.32 -3.22 -8.55
CA ARG A 22 12.63 -3.78 -9.87
C ARG A 22 12.81 -5.28 -9.80
N ARG A 23 13.64 -5.73 -8.87
CA ARG A 23 13.94 -7.13 -8.66
C ARG A 23 12.69 -7.92 -8.27
N GLU A 24 11.86 -7.41 -7.35
CA GLU A 24 10.61 -8.04 -6.99
C GLU A 24 9.73 -8.28 -8.22
N ALA A 25 9.57 -7.27 -9.07
CA ALA A 25 8.75 -7.39 -10.27
C ALA A 25 9.35 -8.34 -11.32
N GLU A 26 10.67 -8.34 -11.50
CA GLU A 26 11.39 -9.25 -12.42
C GLU A 26 11.27 -10.71 -11.97
N GLU A 27 11.46 -11.00 -10.67
CA GLU A 27 11.41 -12.36 -10.11
C GLU A 27 10.03 -13.02 -10.28
N ILE A 28 8.95 -12.25 -10.19
CA ILE A 28 7.59 -12.77 -10.41
C ILE A 28 7.13 -12.70 -11.86
N GLY A 29 7.99 -12.22 -12.78
CA GLY A 29 7.64 -12.06 -14.19
C GLY A 29 6.59 -10.97 -14.46
N ASN A 30 6.49 -9.98 -13.58
CA ASN A 30 5.50 -8.91 -13.64
C ASN A 30 6.11 -7.53 -13.95
N ALA A 31 7.42 -7.46 -14.20
CA ALA A 31 8.11 -6.20 -14.47
C ALA A 31 7.54 -5.47 -15.69
N VAL A 32 7.32 -4.17 -15.53
CA VAL A 32 6.80 -3.28 -16.57
C VAL A 32 7.57 -1.97 -16.52
N ASP A 33 8.02 -1.50 -17.67
CA ASP A 33 8.42 -0.11 -17.84
C ASP A 33 7.15 0.76 -17.91
N VAL A 34 6.87 1.44 -16.82
CA VAL A 34 5.66 2.28 -16.68
C VAL A 34 5.63 3.37 -17.73
N GLY A 35 6.76 3.99 -18.05
CA GLY A 35 6.87 5.04 -19.07
C GLY A 35 6.55 4.52 -20.46
N ALA A 36 7.00 3.32 -20.80
CA ALA A 36 6.81 2.72 -22.12
C ALA A 36 5.34 2.26 -22.36
N VAL A 37 4.63 1.82 -21.32
CA VAL A 37 3.25 1.34 -21.47
C VAL A 37 2.19 2.42 -21.36
N MET A 38 2.44 3.52 -20.66
CA MET A 38 1.46 4.59 -20.45
C MET A 38 0.86 5.18 -21.74
N PRO A 39 1.63 5.46 -22.81
CA PRO A 39 1.04 5.91 -24.08
C PRO A 39 0.04 4.94 -24.69
N GLN A 40 0.23 3.63 -24.50
CA GLN A 40 -0.73 2.61 -24.96
C GLN A 40 -1.98 2.59 -24.09
N VAL A 41 -1.83 2.71 -22.77
CA VAL A 41 -2.95 2.81 -21.83
C VAL A 41 -3.80 4.05 -22.16
N HIS A 42 -3.18 5.19 -22.48
CA HIS A 42 -3.89 6.41 -22.89
C HIS A 42 -4.67 6.23 -24.19
N ARG A 43 -4.09 5.51 -25.18
CA ARG A 43 -4.80 5.19 -26.42
C ARG A 43 -6.02 4.29 -26.16
N LEU A 44 -5.88 3.26 -25.33
CA LEU A 44 -7.00 2.39 -24.95
C LEU A 44 -8.09 3.20 -24.26
N ARG A 45 -7.75 4.02 -23.25
CA ARG A 45 -8.73 4.88 -22.57
C ARG A 45 -9.47 5.82 -23.51
N ALA A 46 -8.78 6.40 -24.51
CA ALA A 46 -9.39 7.29 -25.49
C ALA A 46 -10.33 6.55 -26.48
N GLN A 47 -10.15 5.24 -26.67
CA GLN A 47 -11.01 4.45 -27.54
C GLN A 47 -12.33 4.07 -26.88
N ALA A 48 -12.28 3.62 -25.61
CA ALA A 48 -13.47 3.24 -24.85
C ALA A 48 -13.20 3.24 -23.33
N PRO A 49 -14.24 3.45 -22.49
CA PRO A 49 -14.13 3.34 -21.04
C PRO A 49 -13.83 1.92 -20.56
N VAL A 50 -14.33 0.91 -21.30
CA VAL A 50 -14.26 -0.51 -20.95
C VAL A 50 -13.79 -1.32 -22.15
N HIS A 51 -12.85 -2.23 -21.92
CA HIS A 51 -12.31 -3.14 -22.93
C HIS A 51 -12.48 -4.59 -22.50
N LYS A 52 -12.88 -5.46 -23.42
CA LYS A 52 -12.84 -6.91 -23.21
C LYS A 52 -11.39 -7.40 -23.27
N GLY A 53 -10.94 -8.11 -22.27
CA GLY A 53 -9.59 -8.65 -22.15
C GLY A 53 -8.87 -8.12 -20.91
N ARG A 54 -7.74 -8.74 -20.59
CA ARG A 54 -6.83 -8.32 -19.53
C ARG A 54 -6.00 -7.12 -20.00
N LEU A 55 -5.71 -6.19 -19.14
CA LEU A 55 -4.85 -5.07 -19.52
C LEU A 55 -3.49 -5.55 -20.07
N ARG A 56 -2.87 -6.55 -19.45
CA ARG A 56 -1.59 -7.11 -19.93
C ARG A 56 -1.68 -7.64 -21.38
N GLU A 57 -2.75 -8.34 -21.71
CA GLU A 57 -3.01 -8.83 -23.06
C GLU A 57 -3.22 -7.67 -24.04
N LEU A 58 -4.00 -6.66 -23.66
CA LEU A 58 -4.24 -5.45 -24.44
C LEU A 58 -2.96 -4.64 -24.71
N LEU A 59 -1.98 -4.74 -23.81
CA LEU A 59 -0.67 -4.11 -23.91
C LEU A 59 0.39 -5.02 -24.56
N GLY A 60 0.06 -6.25 -24.96
CA GLY A 60 1.04 -7.20 -25.49
C GLY A 60 2.06 -7.70 -24.49
N LEU A 61 1.74 -7.64 -23.20
CA LEU A 61 2.62 -8.08 -22.11
C LEU A 61 2.40 -9.57 -21.77
N PRO A 62 3.42 -10.26 -21.22
CA PRO A 62 3.26 -11.64 -20.78
C PRO A 62 2.14 -11.81 -19.76
N HIS A 63 1.48 -12.97 -19.79
CA HIS A 63 0.42 -13.31 -18.85
C HIS A 63 0.93 -13.40 -17.41
N HIS A 64 0.18 -12.80 -16.48
CA HIS A 64 0.45 -12.89 -15.06
C HIS A 64 -0.87 -12.87 -14.26
N ASP A 65 -1.14 -13.89 -13.45
CA ASP A 65 -2.30 -13.99 -12.55
C ASP A 65 -1.86 -13.93 -11.09
N ARG A 66 -1.96 -12.76 -10.51
CA ARG A 66 -1.70 -12.57 -9.07
C ARG A 66 -2.81 -13.18 -8.20
N HIS A 67 -4.07 -12.99 -8.61
CA HIS A 67 -5.22 -13.43 -7.82
C HIS A 67 -5.68 -14.82 -8.24
N VAL A 68 -5.64 -15.78 -7.32
CA VAL A 68 -6.02 -17.18 -7.57
C VAL A 68 -7.45 -17.25 -8.12
N ARG A 69 -8.38 -16.48 -7.56
CA ARG A 69 -9.78 -16.44 -8.00
C ARG A 69 -10.02 -15.79 -9.37
N ALA A 70 -9.04 -15.09 -9.90
CA ALA A 70 -9.12 -14.50 -11.25
C ALA A 70 -8.69 -15.46 -12.36
N ARG A 71 -8.04 -16.59 -12.01
CA ARG A 71 -7.49 -17.54 -12.98
C ARG A 71 -8.57 -18.19 -13.84
N GLY A 72 -8.32 -18.27 -15.14
CA GLY A 72 -9.22 -18.92 -16.09
C GLY A 72 -10.54 -18.18 -16.32
N ARG A 73 -10.75 -17.00 -15.77
CA ARG A 73 -11.97 -16.19 -15.94
C ARG A 73 -11.83 -15.21 -17.10
N GLN A 74 -12.96 -14.74 -17.60
CA GLN A 74 -13.02 -13.65 -18.55
C GLN A 74 -12.68 -12.34 -17.85
N HIS A 75 -11.84 -11.50 -18.46
CA HIS A 75 -11.43 -10.21 -17.91
C HIS A 75 -11.97 -9.05 -18.74
N TRP A 76 -12.18 -7.94 -18.06
CA TRP A 76 -12.58 -6.67 -18.63
C TRP A 76 -11.77 -5.54 -17.97
N THR A 77 -11.16 -4.68 -18.77
CA THR A 77 -10.33 -3.57 -18.30
C THR A 77 -11.10 -2.27 -18.36
N VAL A 78 -11.09 -1.51 -17.25
CA VAL A 78 -11.81 -0.23 -17.08
C VAL A 78 -10.78 0.87 -16.86
N LEU A 79 -10.79 1.94 -17.67
CA LEU A 79 -9.69 2.91 -17.74
C LEU A 79 -10.09 4.37 -17.50
N THR A 80 -11.38 4.75 -17.63
CA THR A 80 -11.81 6.13 -17.36
C THR A 80 -12.16 6.35 -15.90
N TYR A 81 -12.06 7.62 -15.44
CA TYR A 81 -12.40 7.97 -14.06
C TYR A 81 -13.86 7.62 -13.74
N GLU A 82 -14.79 8.04 -14.60
CA GLU A 82 -16.22 7.83 -14.39
C GLU A 82 -16.58 6.34 -14.30
N ALA A 83 -16.06 5.51 -15.19
CA ALA A 83 -16.34 4.07 -15.18
C ALA A 83 -15.72 3.36 -13.97
N CYS A 84 -14.50 3.71 -13.57
CA CYS A 84 -13.90 3.21 -12.33
C CYS A 84 -14.71 3.63 -11.10
N GLU A 85 -15.16 4.88 -11.02
CA GLU A 85 -16.00 5.37 -9.93
C GLU A 85 -17.32 4.61 -9.85
N ALA A 86 -18.00 4.42 -10.99
CA ALA A 86 -19.24 3.66 -11.07
C ALA A 86 -19.07 2.22 -10.55
N ALA A 87 -17.97 1.56 -10.94
CA ALA A 87 -17.67 0.21 -10.45
C ALA A 87 -17.39 0.18 -8.94
N PHE A 88 -16.60 1.11 -8.40
CA PHE A 88 -16.31 1.18 -6.96
C PHE A 88 -17.55 1.46 -6.09
N ARG A 89 -18.51 2.20 -6.63
CA ARG A 89 -19.75 2.56 -5.89
C ARG A 89 -20.83 1.48 -5.94
N ASN A 90 -20.63 0.42 -6.74
CA ASN A 90 -21.59 -0.68 -6.89
C ASN A 90 -21.02 -2.03 -6.41
N PRO A 91 -20.85 -2.22 -5.09
CA PRO A 91 -20.31 -3.47 -4.53
C PRO A 91 -21.25 -4.67 -4.69
N GLN A 92 -22.54 -4.46 -5.01
CA GLN A 92 -23.47 -5.56 -5.30
C GLN A 92 -23.17 -6.22 -6.64
N ALA A 93 -22.88 -5.42 -7.68
CA ALA A 93 -22.49 -5.94 -8.98
C ALA A 93 -21.03 -6.34 -9.04
N PHE A 94 -20.16 -5.62 -8.35
CA PHE A 94 -18.69 -5.73 -8.44
C PHE A 94 -18.05 -6.00 -7.06
N SER A 95 -17.96 -7.29 -6.72
CA SER A 95 -17.51 -7.80 -5.43
C SER A 95 -15.99 -7.72 -5.26
N ASN A 96 -15.56 -7.52 -4.00
CA ASN A 96 -14.15 -7.62 -3.62
C ASN A 96 -13.69 -9.06 -3.35
N SER A 97 -14.57 -10.06 -3.47
CA SER A 97 -14.26 -11.48 -3.20
C SER A 97 -13.12 -12.04 -4.06
N VAL A 98 -12.81 -11.41 -5.19
CA VAL A 98 -11.64 -11.75 -6.03
C VAL A 98 -10.31 -11.65 -5.29
N GLN A 99 -10.23 -10.82 -4.24
CA GLN A 99 -9.05 -10.64 -3.41
C GLN A 99 -8.75 -11.81 -2.48
N GLY A 100 -9.73 -12.67 -2.25
CA GLY A 100 -9.57 -13.85 -1.39
C GLY A 100 -8.86 -15.01 -2.08
N ASN A 101 -8.56 -16.03 -1.31
CA ASN A 101 -8.07 -17.31 -1.80
C ASN A 101 -9.16 -18.38 -1.70
N ASP A 102 -8.95 -19.51 -2.40
CA ASP A 102 -9.84 -20.66 -2.33
C ASP A 102 -9.47 -21.55 -1.12
N ASN A 103 -9.64 -21.03 0.09
CA ASN A 103 -9.42 -21.80 1.30
C ASN A 103 -10.55 -22.83 1.48
N PRO A 104 -10.24 -24.15 1.56
CA PRO A 104 -11.24 -25.20 1.76
C PRO A 104 -12.09 -25.01 3.03
N ALA A 105 -11.54 -24.36 4.05
CA ALA A 105 -12.25 -24.04 5.29
C ALA A 105 -13.17 -22.82 5.15
N ASN A 106 -13.31 -22.25 3.96
CA ASN A 106 -14.07 -21.02 3.68
C ASN A 106 -13.70 -19.84 4.60
N GLU A 107 -12.45 -19.77 5.00
CA GLU A 107 -11.96 -18.76 5.93
C GLU A 107 -11.54 -17.48 5.20
N LYS A 108 -11.95 -16.36 5.74
CA LYS A 108 -11.60 -15.03 5.22
C LYS A 108 -10.18 -14.63 5.66
N THR A 109 -9.17 -15.13 4.97
CA THR A 109 -7.76 -14.95 5.34
C THR A 109 -7.25 -13.52 5.12
N MET A 110 -7.88 -12.79 4.17
CA MET A 110 -7.59 -11.37 3.89
C MET A 110 -8.56 -10.43 4.62
N GLY A 111 -9.41 -10.96 5.50
CA GLY A 111 -10.31 -10.18 6.33
C GLY A 111 -11.22 -9.26 5.53
N ILE A 112 -11.31 -7.99 5.94
CA ILE A 112 -12.19 -7.01 5.28
C ILE A 112 -11.85 -6.75 3.81
N LEU A 113 -10.66 -7.13 3.34
CA LEU A 113 -10.28 -6.90 1.94
C LEU A 113 -11.08 -7.79 0.97
N GLU A 114 -11.48 -8.99 1.41
CA GLU A 114 -12.22 -9.95 0.58
C GLU A 114 -13.72 -10.06 0.91
N MET A 115 -14.19 -9.32 1.91
CA MET A 115 -15.60 -9.34 2.35
C MET A 115 -16.42 -8.31 1.58
N ASP A 116 -17.71 -8.60 1.36
CA ASP A 116 -18.68 -7.62 0.87
C ASP A 116 -19.65 -7.18 1.97
N PRO A 117 -20.35 -6.04 1.81
CA PRO A 117 -21.45 -5.67 2.70
C PRO A 117 -22.58 -6.75 2.71
N PRO A 118 -23.22 -7.00 3.85
CA PRO A 118 -23.11 -6.26 5.13
C PRO A 118 -21.94 -6.68 6.02
N LEU A 119 -21.37 -7.86 5.78
CA LEU A 119 -20.28 -8.44 6.59
C LEU A 119 -19.06 -7.53 6.67
N HIS A 120 -18.59 -7.02 5.52
CA HIS A 120 -17.51 -6.05 5.45
C HIS A 120 -17.70 -4.88 6.42
N ARG A 121 -18.89 -4.28 6.43
CA ARG A 121 -19.18 -3.12 7.30
C ARG A 121 -19.06 -3.45 8.78
N ALA A 122 -19.54 -4.64 9.17
CA ALA A 122 -19.46 -5.09 10.56
C ALA A 122 -18.01 -5.24 11.02
N TYR A 123 -17.19 -5.95 10.25
CA TYR A 123 -15.78 -6.14 10.57
C TYR A 123 -14.96 -4.86 10.44
N ARG A 124 -15.21 -4.04 9.43
CA ARG A 124 -14.50 -2.76 9.28
C ARG A 124 -14.70 -1.84 10.48
N ARG A 125 -15.90 -1.80 11.07
CA ARG A 125 -16.21 -0.98 12.26
C ARG A 125 -15.38 -1.35 13.48
N THR A 126 -14.88 -2.58 13.57
CA THR A 126 -14.06 -3.03 14.72
C THR A 126 -12.66 -2.44 14.72
N ILE A 127 -12.10 -2.09 13.57
CA ILE A 127 -10.74 -1.59 13.45
C ILE A 127 -10.65 -0.14 12.97
N GLN A 128 -11.62 0.33 12.19
CA GLN A 128 -11.61 1.66 11.56
C GLN A 128 -11.39 2.83 12.53
N PRO A 129 -11.93 2.84 13.78
CA PRO A 129 -11.71 3.95 14.70
C PRO A 129 -10.24 4.31 14.88
N LYS A 130 -9.32 3.32 14.91
CA LYS A 130 -7.88 3.54 15.04
C LYS A 130 -7.20 4.14 13.78
N PHE A 131 -7.92 4.25 12.67
CA PHE A 131 -7.39 4.77 11.38
C PHE A 131 -8.06 6.08 10.94
N LEU A 132 -8.87 6.70 11.78
CA LEU A 132 -9.42 8.03 11.52
C LEU A 132 -8.35 9.11 11.66
N MET A 133 -8.56 10.28 11.04
CA MET A 133 -7.58 11.36 11.05
C MET A 133 -7.12 11.79 12.45
N PRO A 134 -8.00 11.94 13.46
CA PRO A 134 -7.54 12.27 14.81
C PRO A 134 -6.56 11.24 15.39
N GLU A 135 -6.80 9.95 15.17
CA GLU A 135 -5.91 8.87 15.61
C GLU A 135 -4.61 8.85 14.81
N ALA A 136 -4.65 9.13 13.50
CA ALA A 136 -3.47 9.20 12.67
C ALA A 136 -2.53 10.33 13.12
N LEU A 137 -3.05 11.52 13.37
CA LEU A 137 -2.29 12.68 13.86
C LEU A 137 -1.89 12.56 15.32
N GLY A 138 -2.78 12.02 16.16
CA GLY A 138 -2.54 11.83 17.59
C GLY A 138 -1.75 10.55 17.86
N TRP A 139 -2.43 9.40 17.85
CA TRP A 139 -1.85 8.15 18.33
C TRP A 139 -0.75 7.60 17.39
N TRP A 140 -1.02 7.41 16.09
CA TRP A 140 -0.02 6.83 15.18
C TRP A 140 1.23 7.70 15.08
N ARG A 141 1.05 9.00 14.89
CA ARG A 141 2.17 9.91 14.73
C ARG A 141 3.04 9.94 15.98
N THR A 142 2.45 10.26 17.14
CA THR A 142 3.21 10.49 18.37
C THR A 142 3.69 9.20 19.04
N HIS A 143 2.91 8.12 18.91
CA HIS A 143 3.23 6.83 19.53
C HIS A 143 4.25 6.01 18.73
N THR A 144 4.27 6.18 17.40
CA THR A 144 5.12 5.36 16.52
C THR A 144 5.97 6.19 15.56
N ILE A 145 5.35 6.97 14.65
CA ILE A 145 6.01 7.53 13.47
C ILE A 145 7.13 8.51 13.83
N ASP A 146 6.87 9.51 14.69
CA ASP A 146 7.85 10.57 15.03
C ASP A 146 9.15 9.95 15.56
N GLY A 147 9.06 8.97 16.46
CA GLY A 147 10.24 8.33 17.05
C GLY A 147 11.03 7.48 16.04
N ILE A 148 10.35 6.83 15.10
CA ILE A 148 10.99 6.04 14.04
C ILE A 148 11.71 6.96 13.07
N VAL A 149 11.04 8.00 12.59
CA VAL A 149 11.59 8.99 11.65
C VAL A 149 12.82 9.67 12.25
N ALA A 150 12.73 10.13 13.50
CA ALA A 150 13.87 10.79 14.18
C ALA A 150 15.12 9.89 14.25
N ARG A 151 14.94 8.58 14.52
CA ARG A 151 16.07 7.63 14.57
C ARG A 151 16.68 7.38 13.19
N LEU A 152 15.87 7.27 12.14
CA LEU A 152 16.35 7.08 10.77
C LEU A 152 17.12 8.32 10.28
N ILE A 153 16.64 9.52 10.57
CA ILE A 153 17.35 10.77 10.29
C ILE A 153 18.69 10.81 11.01
N ALA A 154 18.72 10.48 12.31
CA ALA A 154 19.96 10.47 13.09
C ALA A 154 21.00 9.48 12.54
N ARG A 155 20.57 8.33 12.04
CA ARG A 155 21.45 7.35 11.37
C ARG A 155 22.09 7.92 10.10
N MET A 156 21.34 8.67 9.29
CA MET A 156 21.81 9.24 8.03
C MET A 156 22.65 10.51 8.21
N ALA A 157 22.57 11.18 9.37
CA ALA A 157 23.19 12.49 9.62
C ALA A 157 24.74 12.50 9.50
N GLY A 158 25.40 11.36 9.63
CA GLY A 158 26.85 11.22 9.47
C GLY A 158 27.35 11.02 8.05
N GLY A 159 26.45 10.75 7.10
CA GLY A 159 26.78 10.47 5.71
C GLY A 159 26.62 11.66 4.78
N ASP A 160 27.17 11.55 3.59
CA ASP A 160 27.00 12.52 2.50
C ASP A 160 26.06 11.99 1.41
N ARG A 161 25.82 10.68 1.39
CA ARG A 161 24.98 9.96 0.41
C ARG A 161 24.03 8.99 1.14
N ALA A 162 22.88 8.73 0.54
CA ALA A 162 21.94 7.71 0.99
C ALA A 162 21.16 7.11 -0.19
N GLU A 163 20.64 5.90 -0.02
CA GLU A 163 19.60 5.33 -0.87
C GLU A 163 18.27 5.42 -0.11
N LEU A 164 17.46 6.46 -0.41
CA LEU A 164 16.31 6.80 0.42
C LEU A 164 15.22 5.72 0.47
N ASN A 165 15.06 4.89 -0.57
CA ASN A 165 14.10 3.78 -0.50
C ASN A 165 14.48 2.79 0.59
N LEU A 166 15.77 2.42 0.70
CA LEU A 166 16.26 1.41 1.64
C LEU A 166 16.57 2.01 3.02
N ASP A 167 17.25 3.16 3.04
CA ASP A 167 17.75 3.75 4.29
C ASP A 167 16.64 4.42 5.10
N PHE A 168 15.55 4.81 4.42
CA PHE A 168 14.50 5.62 5.02
C PHE A 168 13.08 5.11 4.74
N CYS A 169 12.62 5.20 3.47
CA CYS A 169 11.21 4.99 3.13
C CYS A 169 10.70 3.60 3.53
N ALA A 170 11.43 2.54 3.15
CA ALA A 170 11.01 1.15 3.37
C ALA A 170 10.94 0.76 4.85
N ARG A 171 11.72 1.44 5.69
CA ARG A 171 11.79 1.14 7.12
C ARG A 171 10.60 1.67 7.90
N ILE A 172 10.07 2.85 7.53
CA ILE A 172 9.03 3.55 8.30
C ILE A 172 7.76 2.69 8.47
N PRO A 173 7.06 2.21 7.42
CA PRO A 173 5.78 1.54 7.61
C PRO A 173 5.87 0.22 8.39
N VAL A 174 6.90 -0.58 8.12
CA VAL A 174 7.06 -1.87 8.80
C VAL A 174 7.36 -1.67 10.29
N TYR A 175 8.19 -0.70 10.62
CA TYR A 175 8.46 -0.35 12.03
C TYR A 175 7.22 0.26 12.69
N THR A 176 6.52 1.16 12.01
CA THR A 176 5.27 1.77 12.50
C THR A 176 4.26 0.70 12.88
N ILE A 177 4.00 -0.26 11.98
CA ILE A 177 3.00 -1.29 12.22
C ILE A 177 3.42 -2.26 13.32
N THR A 178 4.68 -2.73 13.33
CA THR A 178 5.15 -3.66 14.38
C THR A 178 5.10 -3.03 15.75
N THR A 179 5.45 -1.75 15.89
CA THR A 179 5.30 -1.00 17.14
C THR A 179 3.83 -0.84 17.52
N ALA A 180 2.97 -0.51 16.55
CA ALA A 180 1.54 -0.33 16.78
C ALA A 180 0.82 -1.60 17.26
N ILE A 181 1.22 -2.79 16.79
CA ILE A 181 0.68 -4.06 17.30
C ILE A 181 1.25 -4.46 18.66
N GLY A 182 2.29 -3.77 19.15
CA GLY A 182 2.85 -3.94 20.49
C GLY A 182 4.07 -4.85 20.56
N LEU A 183 4.79 -5.03 19.43
CA LEU A 183 6.08 -5.72 19.40
C LEU A 183 7.24 -4.73 19.51
N ASP A 184 8.29 -5.10 20.24
CA ASP A 184 9.50 -4.31 20.40
C ASP A 184 10.77 -5.18 20.41
N GLY A 185 11.93 -4.54 20.41
CA GLY A 185 13.23 -5.20 20.53
C GLY A 185 13.45 -6.36 19.56
N ASP A 186 14.09 -7.40 20.03
CA ASP A 186 14.44 -8.61 19.26
C ASP A 186 13.21 -9.39 18.79
N GLU A 187 12.09 -9.33 19.52
CA GLU A 187 10.86 -9.97 19.13
C GLU A 187 10.28 -9.32 17.87
N ALA A 188 10.27 -7.99 17.82
CA ALA A 188 9.85 -7.24 16.63
C ALA A 188 10.75 -7.54 15.42
N LEU A 189 12.07 -7.69 15.63
CA LEU A 189 13.01 -8.05 14.57
C LEU A 189 12.71 -9.45 14.02
N ARG A 190 12.61 -10.46 14.89
CA ARG A 190 12.27 -11.83 14.48
C ARG A 190 10.92 -11.90 13.77
N PHE A 191 9.93 -11.19 14.29
CA PHE A 191 8.61 -11.11 13.66
C PHE A 191 8.65 -10.49 12.27
N ARG A 192 9.39 -9.38 12.09
CA ARG A 192 9.56 -8.73 10.78
C ARG A 192 10.23 -9.67 9.78
N HIS A 193 11.31 -10.35 10.16
CA HIS A 193 11.98 -11.34 9.33
C HIS A 193 11.04 -12.48 8.92
N ALA A 194 10.33 -13.05 9.89
CA ALA A 194 9.35 -14.10 9.59
C ALA A 194 8.23 -13.60 8.67
N TYR A 195 7.69 -12.41 8.94
CA TYR A 195 6.66 -11.81 8.11
C TYR A 195 7.13 -11.61 6.67
N LEU A 196 8.27 -10.97 6.47
CA LEU A 196 8.83 -10.69 5.14
C LEU A 196 9.10 -11.98 4.37
N ASN A 197 9.70 -12.99 5.01
CA ASN A 197 9.92 -14.30 4.37
C ASN A 197 8.62 -15.05 4.07
N SER A 198 7.60 -14.96 4.93
CA SER A 198 6.32 -15.62 4.70
C SER A 198 5.54 -15.05 3.51
N THR A 199 5.73 -13.76 3.23
CA THR A 199 5.06 -13.02 2.14
C THR A 199 5.95 -12.81 0.92
N SER A 200 7.22 -13.18 0.99
CA SER A 200 8.20 -12.99 -0.08
C SER A 200 7.77 -13.70 -1.37
N THR A 201 7.90 -12.99 -2.49
CA THR A 201 7.74 -13.52 -3.84
C THR A 201 9.06 -14.01 -4.44
N SER A 202 10.18 -13.77 -3.76
CA SER A 202 11.50 -14.20 -4.19
C SER A 202 11.59 -15.70 -4.43
N ARG A 203 12.22 -16.10 -5.53
CA ARG A 203 12.50 -17.51 -5.87
C ARG A 203 13.50 -18.17 -4.92
N LYS A 204 14.25 -17.38 -4.16
CA LYS A 204 15.20 -17.87 -3.15
C LYS A 204 14.50 -18.37 -1.90
N VAL A 205 13.27 -17.93 -1.62
CA VAL A 205 12.47 -18.35 -0.47
C VAL A 205 11.57 -19.51 -0.90
N THR A 206 11.84 -20.71 -0.40
CA THR A 206 11.07 -21.91 -0.73
C THR A 206 9.66 -21.86 -0.14
N MET A 207 8.75 -22.69 -0.64
CA MET A 207 7.40 -22.81 -0.07
C MET A 207 7.44 -23.30 1.39
N GLU A 208 8.35 -24.20 1.72
CA GLU A 208 8.59 -24.68 3.09
C GLU A 208 9.03 -23.54 4.01
N ASP A 209 9.97 -22.69 3.55
CA ASP A 209 10.40 -21.50 4.29
C ASP A 209 9.25 -20.54 4.53
N ARG A 210 8.43 -20.29 3.51
CA ARG A 210 7.22 -19.43 3.66
C ARG A 210 6.26 -19.99 4.68
N MET A 211 5.97 -21.29 4.64
CA MET A 211 5.06 -21.94 5.60
C MET A 211 5.63 -21.90 7.01
N ARG A 212 6.93 -22.19 7.19
CA ARG A 212 7.61 -22.11 8.49
C ARG A 212 7.54 -20.70 9.06
N ASN A 213 7.85 -19.70 8.25
CA ASN A 213 7.81 -18.31 8.68
C ASN A 213 6.36 -17.80 8.92
N ALA A 214 5.38 -18.25 8.14
CA ALA A 214 3.97 -17.96 8.39
C ALA A 214 3.52 -18.50 9.75
N LYS A 215 4.00 -19.70 10.13
CA LYS A 215 3.73 -20.25 11.47
C LYS A 215 4.38 -19.41 12.57
N VAL A 216 5.59 -18.94 12.40
CA VAL A 216 6.24 -18.03 13.38
C VAL A 216 5.41 -16.75 13.56
N VAL A 217 4.91 -16.15 12.48
CA VAL A 217 4.03 -14.98 12.53
C VAL A 217 2.75 -15.29 13.31
N GLU A 218 2.14 -16.44 13.04
CA GLU A 218 0.91 -16.86 13.72
C GLU A 218 1.14 -17.10 15.22
N ASP A 219 2.16 -17.88 15.57
CA ASP A 219 2.49 -18.18 16.97
C ASP A 219 2.82 -16.92 17.77
N THR A 220 3.56 -15.97 17.17
CA THR A 220 3.89 -14.69 17.80
C THR A 220 2.62 -13.85 18.05
N LEU A 221 1.72 -13.76 17.07
CA LEU A 221 0.48 -13.00 17.24
C LEU A 221 -0.43 -13.64 18.30
N LEU A 222 -0.54 -14.97 18.33
CA LEU A 222 -1.35 -15.66 19.35
C LEU A 222 -0.78 -15.47 20.75
N ALA A 223 0.54 -15.56 20.91
CA ALA A 223 1.23 -15.28 22.18
C ALA A 223 1.00 -13.83 22.63
N LEU A 224 1.11 -12.89 21.70
CA LEU A 224 0.87 -11.46 21.97
C LEU A 224 -0.58 -11.19 22.38
N ILE A 225 -1.56 -11.79 21.71
CA ILE A 225 -2.99 -11.68 22.05
C ILE A 225 -3.23 -12.22 23.49
N ALA A 226 -2.65 -13.36 23.82
CA ALA A 226 -2.75 -13.94 25.17
C ALA A 226 -2.12 -13.02 26.23
N ALA A 227 -0.94 -12.47 25.96
CA ALA A 227 -0.26 -11.53 26.86
C ALA A 227 -1.08 -10.25 27.08
N ARG A 228 -1.65 -9.67 26.01
CA ARG A 228 -2.47 -8.44 26.09
C ARG A 228 -3.84 -8.67 26.74
N ARG A 229 -4.33 -9.91 26.74
CA ARG A 229 -5.54 -10.28 27.50
C ARG A 229 -5.26 -10.28 29.02
N ALA A 230 -4.07 -10.71 29.42
CA ALA A 230 -3.63 -10.68 30.82
C ALA A 230 -3.21 -9.28 31.26
N GLU A 231 -2.46 -8.56 30.42
CA GLU A 231 -1.91 -7.23 30.70
C GLU A 231 -2.14 -6.31 29.49
N PRO A 232 -3.27 -5.58 29.42
CA PRO A 232 -3.55 -4.63 28.34
C PRO A 232 -2.54 -3.49 28.28
N ARG A 233 -2.15 -3.09 27.07
CA ARG A 233 -1.27 -1.93 26.81
C ARG A 233 -1.94 -0.96 25.83
N ASP A 234 -1.29 0.17 25.55
CA ASP A 234 -1.74 1.10 24.51
C ASP A 234 -1.22 0.65 23.12
N ASP A 235 -1.81 -0.42 22.61
CA ASP A 235 -1.50 -1.00 21.31
C ASP A 235 -2.76 -1.47 20.58
N LEU A 236 -2.60 -1.79 19.28
CA LEU A 236 -3.69 -2.21 18.42
C LEU A 236 -4.33 -3.54 18.86
N ILE A 237 -3.54 -4.47 19.40
CA ILE A 237 -4.05 -5.77 19.89
C ILE A 237 -4.96 -5.54 21.10
N SER A 238 -4.54 -4.72 22.06
CA SER A 238 -5.35 -4.37 23.25
C SER A 238 -6.62 -3.62 22.87
N PHE A 239 -6.56 -2.76 21.84
CA PHE A 239 -7.73 -2.09 21.30
C PHE A 239 -8.73 -3.11 20.70
N LEU A 240 -8.27 -4.05 19.89
CA LEU A 240 -9.11 -5.07 19.26
C LEU A 240 -9.73 -6.01 20.30
N LEU A 241 -9.00 -6.37 21.35
CA LEU A 241 -9.51 -7.20 22.46
C LEU A 241 -10.70 -6.55 23.21
N LYS A 242 -10.76 -5.22 23.27
CA LYS A 242 -11.86 -4.47 23.90
C LYS A 242 -13.03 -4.22 22.95
N THR A 243 -12.82 -4.42 21.65
CA THR A 243 -13.82 -4.10 20.62
C THR A 243 -14.84 -5.22 20.48
N LYS A 244 -16.10 -4.86 20.24
CA LYS A 244 -17.20 -5.81 19.99
C LYS A 244 -17.57 -5.84 18.52
N LEU A 245 -17.68 -7.04 17.96
CA LEU A 245 -18.25 -7.26 16.64
C LEU A 245 -19.77 -7.24 16.73
N MET A 246 -20.41 -6.52 15.84
CA MET A 246 -21.85 -6.39 15.71
C MET A 246 -22.28 -6.89 14.34
N LEU A 247 -22.65 -8.16 14.23
CA LEU A 247 -23.19 -8.73 13.01
C LEU A 247 -24.72 -8.44 12.91
N PRO A 248 -25.26 -8.29 11.70
CA PRO A 248 -26.69 -8.07 11.51
C PRO A 248 -27.53 -9.19 12.12
N GLY A 249 -28.44 -8.84 13.03
CA GLY A 249 -29.35 -9.80 13.69
C GLY A 249 -28.71 -10.61 14.82
N GLU A 250 -27.46 -10.37 15.19
CA GLU A 250 -26.77 -11.07 16.27
C GLU A 250 -26.51 -10.16 17.48
N THR A 251 -26.35 -10.79 18.65
CA THR A 251 -25.90 -10.05 19.85
C THR A 251 -24.44 -9.68 19.72
N PRO A 252 -24.04 -8.43 20.08
CA PRO A 252 -22.65 -8.02 20.05
C PRO A 252 -21.74 -8.94 20.88
N ARG A 253 -20.65 -9.42 20.27
CA ARG A 253 -19.67 -10.31 20.90
C ARG A 253 -18.25 -9.78 20.80
N PRO A 254 -17.32 -10.18 21.69
CA PRO A 254 -15.90 -9.94 21.49
C PRO A 254 -15.41 -10.56 20.17
N LEU A 255 -14.32 -9.99 19.63
CA LEU A 255 -13.56 -10.63 18.56
C LEU A 255 -12.89 -11.92 19.09
N THR A 256 -12.86 -12.96 18.28
CA THR A 256 -12.07 -14.16 18.52
C THR A 256 -10.58 -13.86 18.28
N ASP A 257 -9.68 -14.67 18.83
CA ASP A 257 -8.23 -14.54 18.62
C ASP A 257 -7.87 -14.59 17.13
N ARG A 258 -8.57 -15.43 16.38
CA ARG A 258 -8.42 -15.55 14.93
C ARG A 258 -8.83 -14.29 14.19
N GLU A 259 -9.93 -13.66 14.57
CA GLU A 259 -10.38 -12.39 13.98
C GLU A 259 -9.41 -11.25 14.27
N ILE A 260 -8.88 -11.18 15.50
CA ILE A 260 -7.84 -10.23 15.90
C ILE A 260 -6.57 -10.47 15.07
N MET A 261 -6.11 -11.70 14.98
CA MET A 261 -4.94 -12.08 14.18
C MET A 261 -5.14 -11.74 12.70
N THR A 262 -6.34 -11.96 12.14
CA THR A 262 -6.65 -11.60 10.76
C THR A 262 -6.54 -10.09 10.54
N HIS A 263 -7.04 -9.27 11.47
CA HIS A 263 -6.86 -7.81 11.41
C HIS A 263 -5.39 -7.40 11.50
N ALA A 264 -4.60 -7.98 12.41
CA ALA A 264 -3.19 -7.70 12.54
C ALA A 264 -2.41 -8.08 11.26
N LYS A 265 -2.64 -9.28 10.72
CA LYS A 265 -2.04 -9.72 9.45
C LYS A 265 -2.43 -8.80 8.28
N LEU A 266 -3.70 -8.38 8.19
CA LEU A 266 -4.16 -7.47 7.15
C LEU A 266 -3.46 -6.12 7.21
N VAL A 267 -3.31 -5.53 8.40
CA VAL A 267 -2.61 -4.25 8.58
C VAL A 267 -1.15 -4.38 8.14
N MET A 268 -0.48 -5.48 8.47
CA MET A 268 0.90 -5.77 8.02
C MET A 268 0.99 -5.86 6.48
N VAL A 269 0.14 -6.69 5.85
CA VAL A 269 0.17 -6.90 4.40
C VAL A 269 -0.16 -5.62 3.64
N ALA A 270 -1.21 -4.91 4.06
CA ALA A 270 -1.68 -3.74 3.34
C ALA A 270 -0.80 -2.50 3.54
N GLY A 271 -0.26 -2.30 4.74
CA GLY A 271 0.50 -1.10 5.08
C GLY A 271 2.01 -1.25 4.86
N GLY A 272 2.57 -2.44 5.08
CA GLY A 272 4.03 -2.65 5.04
C GLY A 272 4.67 -2.46 3.66
N GLY A 273 3.91 -2.60 2.56
CA GLY A 273 4.42 -2.54 1.20
C GLY A 273 4.10 -1.26 0.43
N THR A 274 2.98 -0.61 0.73
CA THR A 274 2.43 0.47 -0.11
C THR A 274 2.91 1.87 0.28
N SER A 275 2.91 2.19 1.58
CA SER A 275 3.25 3.54 2.07
C SER A 275 4.69 3.94 1.70
N TRP A 276 5.65 3.03 1.82
CA TRP A 276 7.04 3.35 1.51
C TRP A 276 7.28 3.62 0.02
N ARG A 277 6.62 2.83 -0.86
CA ARG A 277 6.71 3.06 -2.31
C ARG A 277 6.11 4.41 -2.68
N GLN A 278 4.98 4.77 -2.07
CA GLN A 278 4.36 6.08 -2.31
C GLN A 278 5.22 7.22 -1.76
N MET A 279 5.88 7.04 -0.63
CA MET A 279 6.84 8.02 -0.11
C MET A 279 8.02 8.20 -1.07
N GLY A 280 8.59 7.11 -1.58
CA GLY A 280 9.64 7.14 -2.60
C GLY A 280 9.18 7.84 -3.90
N ILE A 281 7.94 7.59 -4.34
CA ILE A 281 7.35 8.28 -5.51
C ILE A 281 7.21 9.78 -5.26
N ALA A 282 6.71 10.18 -4.08
CA ALA A 282 6.57 11.59 -3.72
C ALA A 282 7.92 12.33 -3.66
N LEU A 283 8.92 11.70 -3.04
CA LEU A 283 10.29 12.22 -2.99
C LEU A 283 10.91 12.31 -4.39
N PHE A 284 10.78 11.25 -5.21
CA PHE A 284 11.26 11.27 -6.59
C PHE A 284 10.63 12.39 -7.39
N ALA A 285 9.30 12.53 -7.31
CA ALA A 285 8.58 13.58 -8.03
C ALA A 285 9.07 14.99 -7.62
N LEU A 286 9.19 15.25 -6.33
CA LEU A 286 9.70 16.54 -5.83
C LEU A 286 11.17 16.79 -6.24
N LEU A 287 12.05 15.80 -6.08
CA LEU A 287 13.48 15.95 -6.43
C LEU A 287 13.70 16.10 -7.93
N ALA A 288 12.84 15.52 -8.78
CA ALA A 288 12.88 15.69 -10.24
C ALA A 288 12.30 17.04 -10.71
N HIS A 289 11.39 17.65 -9.92
CA HIS A 289 10.79 18.96 -10.19
C HIS A 289 11.31 19.99 -9.16
N ARG A 290 12.55 20.43 -9.37
CA ARG A 290 13.29 21.22 -8.38
C ARG A 290 12.60 22.52 -7.95
N ASP A 291 11.91 23.18 -8.87
CA ASP A 291 11.09 24.37 -8.60
C ASP A 291 9.98 24.09 -7.57
N GLN A 292 9.29 22.98 -7.72
CA GLN A 292 8.23 22.55 -6.79
C GLN A 292 8.80 22.04 -5.46
N PHE A 293 9.96 21.39 -5.48
CA PHE A 293 10.69 21.04 -4.27
C PHE A 293 11.04 22.28 -3.44
N GLU A 294 11.60 23.32 -4.06
CA GLU A 294 11.94 24.58 -3.38
C GLU A 294 10.69 25.31 -2.89
N ALA A 295 9.57 25.25 -3.62
CA ALA A 295 8.29 25.78 -3.16
C ALA A 295 7.81 25.11 -1.88
N VAL A 296 7.81 23.76 -1.83
CA VAL A 296 7.44 22.99 -0.62
C VAL A 296 8.42 23.22 0.53
N LYS A 297 9.71 23.39 0.22
CA LYS A 297 10.73 23.71 1.24
C LYS A 297 10.49 25.08 1.85
N ALA A 298 10.11 26.08 1.05
CA ALA A 298 9.82 27.44 1.49
C ALA A 298 8.48 27.57 2.22
N ASP A 299 7.45 26.82 1.76
CA ASP A 299 6.11 26.78 2.38
C ASP A 299 5.67 25.34 2.61
N ARG A 300 5.81 24.87 3.85
CA ARG A 300 5.42 23.50 4.27
C ARG A 300 3.91 23.24 4.21
N ALA A 301 3.08 24.26 4.08
CA ALA A 301 1.64 24.08 3.88
C ALA A 301 1.34 23.39 2.53
N LEU A 302 2.24 23.50 1.54
CA LEU A 302 2.15 22.81 0.24
C LEU A 302 2.47 21.30 0.33
N MET A 303 2.99 20.79 1.45
CA MET A 303 3.35 19.36 1.58
C MET A 303 2.15 18.44 1.35
N GLY A 304 0.99 18.78 1.91
CA GLY A 304 -0.23 18.01 1.68
C GLY A 304 -0.63 17.95 0.21
N ASP A 305 -0.47 19.04 -0.52
CA ASP A 305 -0.77 19.13 -1.95
C ASP A 305 0.21 18.30 -2.79
N ALA A 306 1.51 18.36 -2.44
CA ALA A 306 2.54 17.53 -3.07
C ALA A 306 2.29 16.02 -2.88
N ILE A 307 1.85 15.60 -1.70
CA ILE A 307 1.47 14.21 -1.42
C ILE A 307 0.25 13.80 -2.26
N GLU A 308 -0.82 14.59 -2.26
CA GLU A 308 -2.02 14.29 -3.06
C GLU A 308 -1.73 14.26 -4.56
N GLU A 309 -0.88 15.16 -5.06
CA GLU A 309 -0.46 15.15 -6.45
C GLU A 309 0.40 13.92 -6.79
N SER A 310 1.31 13.49 -5.90
CA SER A 310 2.08 12.26 -6.10
C SER A 310 1.18 11.02 -6.18
N LEU A 311 0.15 10.95 -5.33
CA LEU A 311 -0.88 9.92 -5.33
C LEU A 311 -1.71 9.92 -6.61
N ARG A 312 -2.07 11.10 -7.11
CA ARG A 312 -2.75 11.22 -8.40
C ARG A 312 -1.83 10.80 -9.55
N TRP A 313 -0.65 11.37 -9.62
CA TRP A 313 0.29 11.24 -10.75
C TRP A 313 0.78 9.80 -10.91
N ASN A 314 1.25 9.16 -9.83
CA ASN A 314 1.68 7.76 -9.84
C ASN A 314 1.29 7.06 -8.53
N PRO A 315 0.06 6.53 -8.42
CA PRO A 315 -0.31 5.73 -7.27
C PRO A 315 0.47 4.42 -7.24
N THR A 316 0.97 4.04 -6.07
CA THR A 316 1.74 2.78 -5.91
C THR A 316 0.93 1.53 -6.28
N ALA A 317 -0.41 1.59 -6.18
CA ALA A 317 -1.31 0.51 -6.57
C ALA A 317 -2.25 1.00 -7.68
N PRO A 318 -1.79 1.02 -8.95
CA PRO A 318 -2.52 1.64 -10.05
C PRO A 318 -3.68 0.79 -10.61
N TYR A 319 -3.80 -0.48 -10.22
CA TYR A 319 -4.88 -1.36 -10.67
C TYR A 319 -5.46 -2.18 -9.54
N PHE A 320 -6.79 -2.35 -9.56
CA PHE A 320 -7.53 -3.19 -8.62
C PHE A 320 -8.56 -4.06 -9.35
N TYR A 321 -8.98 -5.12 -8.71
CA TYR A 321 -9.82 -6.15 -9.32
C TYR A 321 -11.16 -6.27 -8.60
N ARG A 322 -12.21 -6.59 -9.37
CA ARG A 322 -13.56 -6.90 -8.85
C ARG A 322 -14.11 -8.15 -9.54
N MET A 323 -14.86 -8.96 -8.83
CA MET A 323 -15.62 -10.06 -9.37
C MET A 323 -17.02 -9.59 -9.78
N VAL A 324 -17.45 -9.90 -10.98
CA VAL A 324 -18.80 -9.60 -11.46
C VAL A 324 -19.77 -10.65 -10.90
N MET A 325 -20.77 -10.21 -10.14
CA MET A 325 -21.64 -11.12 -9.36
C MET A 325 -22.85 -11.64 -10.13
N ALA A 326 -23.32 -10.91 -11.13
CA ALA A 326 -24.41 -11.27 -12.02
C ALA A 326 -24.13 -10.70 -13.42
N ASP A 327 -24.79 -11.22 -14.44
CA ASP A 327 -24.74 -10.60 -15.78
C ASP A 327 -25.09 -9.12 -15.65
N THR A 328 -24.16 -8.25 -16.02
CA THR A 328 -24.25 -6.81 -15.76
C THR A 328 -24.01 -6.04 -17.04
N GLU A 329 -24.94 -5.17 -17.40
CA GLU A 329 -24.70 -4.18 -18.45
C GLU A 329 -23.86 -3.04 -17.91
N PHE A 330 -22.70 -2.78 -18.54
CA PHE A 330 -21.76 -1.79 -18.08
C PHE A 330 -21.06 -1.12 -19.29
N TYR A 331 -21.31 0.16 -19.48
CA TYR A 331 -20.78 0.97 -20.61
C TYR A 331 -20.95 0.29 -21.99
N GLY A 332 -22.16 -0.19 -22.27
CA GLY A 332 -22.53 -0.80 -23.57
C GLY A 332 -22.07 -2.25 -23.76
N HIS A 333 -21.53 -2.89 -22.71
CA HIS A 333 -21.14 -4.29 -22.72
C HIS A 333 -21.98 -5.10 -21.72
N LEU A 334 -22.50 -6.24 -22.17
CA LEU A 334 -23.03 -7.26 -21.26
C LEU A 334 -21.86 -8.08 -20.71
N ILE A 335 -21.50 -7.86 -19.46
CA ILE A 335 -20.41 -8.53 -18.77
C ILE A 335 -20.97 -9.74 -18.02
N PRO A 336 -20.57 -10.98 -18.36
CA PRO A 336 -21.10 -12.17 -17.71
C PRO A 336 -20.72 -12.28 -16.23
N ALA A 337 -21.60 -12.87 -15.44
CA ALA A 337 -21.33 -13.28 -14.07
C ALA A 337 -20.05 -14.12 -13.98
N GLY A 338 -19.27 -13.92 -12.93
CA GLY A 338 -18.00 -14.59 -12.74
C GLY A 338 -16.84 -14.03 -13.54
N SER A 339 -17.05 -12.99 -14.37
CA SER A 339 -15.96 -12.22 -14.99
C SER A 339 -15.20 -11.39 -13.95
N VAL A 340 -14.02 -10.94 -14.31
CA VAL A 340 -13.18 -10.05 -13.48
C VAL A 340 -13.06 -8.68 -14.15
N LEU A 341 -13.37 -7.61 -13.41
CA LEU A 341 -13.04 -6.25 -13.80
C LEU A 341 -11.65 -5.88 -13.27
N GLU A 342 -10.80 -5.35 -14.15
CA GLU A 342 -9.53 -4.73 -13.84
C GLU A 342 -9.72 -3.21 -13.86
N LEU A 343 -9.79 -2.58 -12.68
CA LEU A 343 -10.03 -1.14 -12.54
C LEU A 343 -8.70 -0.40 -12.57
N GLY A 344 -8.50 0.43 -13.58
CA GLY A 344 -7.29 1.23 -13.78
C GLY A 344 -7.34 2.56 -13.01
N LEU A 345 -6.93 2.56 -11.74
CA LEU A 345 -6.90 3.75 -10.89
C LEU A 345 -5.84 4.75 -11.36
N GLY A 346 -4.67 4.26 -11.75
CA GLY A 346 -3.59 5.09 -12.31
C GLY A 346 -4.03 5.79 -13.60
N PRO A 347 -4.53 5.06 -14.62
CA PRO A 347 -5.13 5.66 -15.80
C PRO A 347 -6.29 6.61 -15.51
N ALA A 348 -7.18 6.28 -14.58
CA ALA A 348 -8.30 7.13 -14.18
C ALA A 348 -7.83 8.43 -13.54
N ASN A 349 -6.77 8.40 -12.74
CA ASN A 349 -6.15 9.59 -12.15
C ASN A 349 -5.44 10.49 -13.16
N ARG A 350 -5.25 10.00 -14.40
CA ARG A 350 -4.71 10.74 -15.54
C ARG A 350 -5.72 10.90 -16.67
N ASP A 351 -7.01 10.81 -16.36
CA ASP A 351 -8.08 11.00 -17.34
C ASP A 351 -8.21 12.47 -17.73
N PRO A 352 -8.00 12.86 -19.01
CA PRO A 352 -8.09 14.26 -19.46
C PRO A 352 -9.52 14.82 -19.40
N ALA A 353 -10.54 13.95 -19.29
CA ALA A 353 -11.91 14.40 -19.03
C ALA A 353 -12.08 14.99 -17.62
N ARG A 354 -11.15 14.71 -16.72
CA ARG A 354 -11.19 15.18 -15.33
C ARG A 354 -10.04 16.12 -14.95
N TRP A 355 -8.85 15.91 -15.54
CA TRP A 355 -7.62 16.62 -15.16
C TRP A 355 -7.06 17.38 -16.35
N ASP A 356 -6.77 18.67 -16.17
CA ASP A 356 -5.95 19.41 -17.12
C ASP A 356 -4.49 18.93 -17.05
N ARG A 357 -3.79 18.84 -18.20
CA ARG A 357 -2.41 18.35 -18.28
C ARG A 357 -2.15 17.14 -17.38
N PRO A 358 -2.91 16.02 -17.55
CA PRO A 358 -2.98 14.95 -16.57
C PRO A 358 -1.66 14.21 -16.33
N ASP A 359 -0.73 14.26 -17.26
CA ASP A 359 0.57 13.58 -17.19
C ASP A 359 1.66 14.40 -16.50
N GLU A 360 1.43 15.68 -16.28
CA GLU A 360 2.36 16.55 -15.56
C GLU A 360 2.16 16.42 -14.05
N PHE A 361 3.29 16.43 -13.31
CA PHE A 361 3.29 16.60 -11.86
C PHE A 361 3.22 18.08 -11.53
N ASP A 362 2.17 18.52 -10.84
CA ASP A 362 1.91 19.92 -10.52
C ASP A 362 1.24 20.05 -9.14
N ILE A 363 2.00 20.47 -8.14
CA ILE A 363 1.51 20.62 -6.75
C ILE A 363 0.50 21.76 -6.59
N HIS A 364 0.37 22.63 -7.57
CA HIS A 364 -0.57 23.76 -7.58
C HIS A 364 -1.88 23.45 -8.30
N ARG A 365 -2.06 22.20 -8.71
CA ARG A 365 -3.27 21.71 -9.38
C ARG A 365 -4.51 21.86 -8.51
N ASP A 366 -5.67 22.09 -9.14
CA ASP A 366 -6.96 22.09 -8.47
C ASP A 366 -7.21 20.79 -7.69
N LYS A 367 -7.69 20.92 -6.46
CA LYS A 367 -7.91 19.81 -5.52
C LYS A 367 -9.14 18.99 -5.91
N LEU A 368 -8.96 18.00 -6.74
CA LEU A 368 -9.98 17.02 -7.09
C LEU A 368 -9.70 15.67 -6.41
N THR A 369 -10.75 14.92 -6.08
CA THR A 369 -10.60 13.58 -5.52
C THR A 369 -9.94 12.65 -6.52
N ASN A 370 -8.77 12.10 -6.16
CA ASN A 370 -8.10 11.03 -6.90
C ASN A 370 -8.53 9.63 -6.38
N MET A 371 -8.18 8.59 -7.12
CA MET A 371 -8.54 7.21 -6.82
C MET A 371 -7.42 6.38 -6.18
N ALA A 372 -6.29 6.97 -5.80
CA ALA A 372 -5.15 6.21 -5.27
C ALA A 372 -5.51 5.32 -4.06
N PHE A 373 -6.43 5.78 -3.24
CA PHE A 373 -6.96 5.03 -2.10
C PHE A 373 -8.27 4.29 -2.38
N GLY A 374 -8.65 4.14 -3.65
CA GLY A 374 -9.95 3.61 -4.03
C GLY A 374 -11.12 4.50 -3.60
N LEU A 375 -12.33 4.07 -3.95
CA LEU A 375 -13.58 4.75 -3.60
C LEU A 375 -14.60 3.76 -2.99
N GLY A 376 -15.71 4.30 -2.48
CA GLY A 376 -16.82 3.50 -1.97
C GLY A 376 -16.50 2.73 -0.70
N THR A 377 -17.13 1.57 -0.55
CA THR A 377 -17.10 0.75 0.67
C THR A 377 -15.70 0.32 1.08
N HIS A 378 -14.86 -0.02 0.11
CA HIS A 378 -13.49 -0.50 0.31
C HIS A 378 -12.42 0.61 0.22
N ARG A 379 -12.81 1.88 0.32
CA ARG A 379 -11.81 2.95 0.40
C ARG A 379 -10.76 2.62 1.45
N CYS A 380 -9.49 2.84 1.13
CA CYS A 380 -8.35 2.42 1.96
C CYS A 380 -8.54 2.77 3.44
N LEU A 381 -8.39 1.77 4.30
CA LEU A 381 -8.48 1.93 5.76
C LEU A 381 -7.34 2.81 6.29
N GLY A 382 -6.12 2.56 5.79
CA GLY A 382 -4.88 3.21 6.26
C GLY A 382 -4.56 4.56 5.62
N MET A 383 -5.46 5.12 4.80
CA MET A 383 -5.15 6.33 4.00
C MET A 383 -4.67 7.53 4.82
N ASN A 384 -5.18 7.71 6.04
CA ASN A 384 -4.76 8.82 6.90
C ASN A 384 -3.39 8.57 7.53
N VAL A 385 -3.12 7.34 7.97
CA VAL A 385 -1.81 6.94 8.51
C VAL A 385 -0.73 7.05 7.44
N ALA A 386 -1.00 6.57 6.22
CA ALA A 386 -0.07 6.68 5.10
C ALA A 386 0.29 8.14 4.78
N ARG A 387 -0.69 9.05 4.76
CA ARG A 387 -0.43 10.49 4.58
C ARG A 387 0.46 11.05 5.68
N VAL A 388 0.18 10.72 6.92
CA VAL A 388 0.95 11.17 8.07
C VAL A 388 2.37 10.60 8.05
N GLU A 389 2.57 9.34 7.66
CA GLU A 389 3.90 8.75 7.46
C GLU A 389 4.70 9.52 6.42
N ILE A 390 4.11 9.76 5.24
CA ILE A 390 4.76 10.45 4.13
C ILE A 390 5.08 11.90 4.51
N GLU A 391 4.12 12.63 5.06
CA GLU A 391 4.28 14.02 5.48
C GLU A 391 5.35 14.18 6.55
N THR A 392 5.30 13.35 7.60
CA THR A 392 6.28 13.39 8.70
C THR A 392 7.68 13.04 8.19
N GLY A 393 7.78 12.00 7.37
CA GLY A 393 9.05 11.56 6.80
C GLY A 393 9.69 12.60 5.90
N ILE A 394 8.95 13.16 4.93
CA ILE A 394 9.49 14.15 4.00
C ILE A 394 9.86 15.44 4.73
N ASN A 395 9.01 15.93 5.64
CA ASN A 395 9.34 17.14 6.42
C ASN A 395 10.63 16.96 7.23
N ALA A 396 10.82 15.82 7.89
CA ALA A 396 12.02 15.54 8.65
C ALA A 396 13.28 15.46 7.75
N LEU A 397 13.18 14.90 6.55
CA LEU A 397 14.28 14.92 5.56
C LEU A 397 14.65 16.33 5.14
N LEU A 398 13.68 17.18 4.84
CA LEU A 398 13.90 18.57 4.43
C LEU A 398 14.49 19.44 5.55
N ASP A 399 14.15 19.14 6.82
CA ASP A 399 14.69 19.83 7.98
C ASP A 399 16.14 19.42 8.27
N ALA A 400 16.44 18.12 8.14
CA ALA A 400 17.76 17.58 8.43
C ALA A 400 18.76 17.79 7.27
N PHE A 401 18.28 17.78 6.03
CA PHE A 401 19.10 17.83 4.81
C PHE A 401 18.57 18.89 3.84
N PRO A 402 18.79 20.17 4.13
CA PRO A 402 18.24 21.27 3.33
C PRO A 402 18.75 21.31 1.88
N ASP A 403 19.90 20.68 1.61
CA ASP A 403 20.53 20.60 0.28
C ASP A 403 20.26 19.26 -0.43
N LEU A 404 19.32 18.48 0.08
CA LEU A 404 18.91 17.19 -0.47
C LEU A 404 18.66 17.28 -1.98
N ARG A 405 19.30 16.41 -2.76
CA ARG A 405 19.17 16.34 -4.22
C ARG A 405 19.49 14.95 -4.73
N LEU A 406 19.02 14.62 -5.93
CA LEU A 406 19.41 13.36 -6.60
C LEU A 406 20.93 13.33 -6.79
N ASP A 407 21.51 12.13 -6.62
CA ASP A 407 22.93 11.91 -6.84
C ASP A 407 23.22 11.82 -8.36
N PRO A 408 23.97 12.78 -8.95
CA PRO A 408 24.25 12.80 -10.38
C PRO A 408 25.21 11.69 -10.83
N ASP A 409 25.96 11.10 -9.91
CA ASP A 409 26.91 10.02 -10.18
C ASP A 409 26.27 8.64 -10.13
N ALA A 410 25.04 8.53 -9.61
CA ALA A 410 24.29 7.29 -9.52
C ALA A 410 23.37 7.09 -10.74
N PRO A 411 22.89 5.84 -10.98
CA PRO A 411 21.85 5.61 -12.00
C PRO A 411 20.60 6.46 -11.75
N ALA A 412 20.10 7.12 -12.80
CA ALA A 412 18.93 7.96 -12.71
C ALA A 412 17.70 7.14 -12.25
N PRO A 413 16.96 7.60 -11.24
CA PRO A 413 15.70 6.97 -10.81
C PRO A 413 14.65 6.96 -11.92
N PHE A 414 13.85 5.90 -11.99
CA PHE A 414 12.71 5.80 -12.90
C PHE A 414 11.57 4.99 -12.28
N MET A 415 10.36 5.19 -12.79
CA MET A 415 9.18 4.44 -12.34
C MET A 415 9.21 3.01 -12.86
N THR A 416 9.11 2.04 -11.98
CA THR A 416 9.18 0.61 -12.27
C THR A 416 8.24 -0.21 -11.38
N GLY A 417 8.19 -1.49 -11.60
CA GLY A 417 7.38 -2.45 -10.86
C GLY A 417 6.41 -3.18 -11.76
N GLY A 418 5.35 -3.73 -11.19
CA GLY A 418 4.27 -4.39 -11.94
C GLY A 418 3.07 -3.48 -12.16
N LEU A 419 2.07 -3.98 -12.88
CA LEU A 419 0.80 -3.24 -13.04
C LEU A 419 0.04 -3.11 -11.71
N GLU A 420 0.20 -4.06 -10.78
CA GLU A 420 -0.51 -4.04 -9.47
C GLU A 420 0.23 -3.27 -8.38
N GLN A 421 1.55 -3.17 -8.49
CA GLN A 421 2.37 -2.39 -7.56
C GLN A 421 3.53 -1.73 -8.30
N GLN A 422 3.70 -0.45 -8.05
CA GLN A 422 4.75 0.38 -8.65
C GLN A 422 5.53 1.13 -7.57
N GLY A 423 6.73 1.55 -7.93
CA GLY A 423 7.62 2.37 -7.11
C GLY A 423 8.74 2.94 -7.94
N VAL A 424 9.72 3.54 -7.31
CA VAL A 424 10.95 4.05 -7.93
C VAL A 424 12.02 2.98 -7.90
N SER A 425 12.78 2.82 -8.97
CA SER A 425 13.83 1.80 -9.16
C SER A 425 14.92 1.84 -8.09
N GLY A 426 15.14 2.98 -7.53
CA GLY A 426 16.06 3.35 -6.46
C GLY A 426 16.00 4.85 -6.30
N LEU A 427 16.41 5.38 -5.15
CA LEU A 427 16.39 6.82 -4.91
C LEU A 427 17.71 7.29 -4.27
N PRO A 428 18.84 7.19 -5.02
CA PRO A 428 20.13 7.66 -4.55
C PRO A 428 20.17 9.19 -4.48
N VAL A 429 20.63 9.70 -3.34
CA VAL A 429 20.66 11.15 -3.07
C VAL A 429 22.00 11.59 -2.46
N LEU A 430 22.31 12.86 -2.66
CA LEU A 430 23.27 13.61 -1.87
C LEU A 430 22.53 14.31 -0.75
N LEU A 431 23.03 14.18 0.49
CA LEU A 431 22.45 14.76 1.68
C LEU A 431 22.96 16.19 1.94
N ARG A 432 24.10 16.56 1.33
CA ARG A 432 24.81 17.84 1.49
C ARG A 432 25.28 18.36 0.14
#